data_f1269981679bcaeac13125fe5c6d56e5
#
_entry.id   f1269981679bcaeac13125fe5c6d56e5
#
_cell.length_a   1.000
_cell.length_b   1.000
_cell.length_c   1.000
_cell.angle_alpha   90.00
_cell.angle_beta   90.00
_cell.angle_gamma   90.00
#
_symmetry.space_group_name_H-M   'P 1'
#
loop_
_entity.id
_entity.type
_entity.pdbx_description
1 polymer ?
#
loop_
_entity_poly.entity_id
_entity_poly.type
_entity_poly.pdbx_seq_one_letter_code
_entity_poly.pdbx_strand_id
1 'polypeptide(L)'
;MGWNSWNTFGPNINEDLIHEMADFMVDHGYRDAGYEYLVIDDCWSLRERDENGLIVPDPEKFPHGMKAVADYVHSKGLKFGMYSCSGTLTCAGYPASYDHEFTDAKTFADWGVDFLKYDFCYFPTTGNCRARYQTMSMALKSTGRDILFSACNWGSLEPWKWMDSVGAHMYRSTGDIFDNFVSFTDIFRSQVDNLCMSKSACFNDMDMLTVGMCGNGNVGVGKVCTYEEYRLQFALWCLAGVPLMMGADLRHLAPEYEALMKNKDLLRIDQDEECRAPYLVENGRIVGPNLEPKDGEPTWIDVPKAGYTFIRHLSDDEFALAYINLADFKATMHMEFADIGLPYNSGYGLEVRDVFTGEELGLKFDYFNPQVPGHDMRLYLCKLKKIHE
;
A
#
# COMPACT_ATOMS: atom_id res chain seq x y z
N MET A 1 -4.76 -5.49 5.62
CA MET A 1 -4.53 -5.84 4.20
C MET A 1 -5.86 -6.21 3.54
N GLY A 2 -5.98 -6.08 2.20
CA GLY A 2 -7.23 -6.37 1.52
C GLY A 2 -7.16 -6.28 0.00
N TRP A 3 -8.34 -6.20 -0.61
CA TRP A 3 -8.54 -6.00 -2.03
C TRP A 3 -9.54 -4.86 -2.26
N ASN A 4 -9.35 -4.08 -3.32
CA ASN A 4 -10.25 -3.00 -3.71
C ASN A 4 -10.53 -3.06 -5.22
N SER A 5 -11.77 -2.79 -5.60
CA SER A 5 -12.28 -3.02 -6.97
C SER A 5 -11.78 -2.01 -8.02
N TRP A 6 -11.26 -0.83 -7.62
CA TRP A 6 -11.08 0.29 -8.54
C TRP A 6 -10.08 0.05 -9.66
N ASN A 7 -8.87 -0.38 -9.31
CA ASN A 7 -7.76 -0.41 -10.27
C ASN A 7 -8.02 -1.31 -11.47
N THR A 8 -8.68 -2.45 -11.26
CA THR A 8 -9.05 -3.34 -12.37
C THR A 8 -10.39 -2.99 -12.98
N PHE A 9 -11.42 -2.81 -12.15
CA PHE A 9 -12.80 -2.81 -12.64
C PHE A 9 -13.38 -1.41 -12.85
N GLY A 10 -12.84 -0.38 -12.16
CA GLY A 10 -13.42 0.97 -12.23
C GLY A 10 -14.92 0.95 -11.95
N PRO A 11 -15.77 1.46 -12.88
CA PRO A 11 -17.23 1.47 -12.71
C PRO A 11 -17.90 0.10 -12.99
N ASN A 12 -17.17 -0.90 -13.51
CA ASN A 12 -17.71 -2.20 -13.95
C ASN A 12 -17.76 -3.19 -12.79
N ILE A 13 -18.53 -2.87 -11.77
CA ILE A 13 -18.71 -3.67 -10.57
C ILE A 13 -20.16 -4.12 -10.42
N ASN A 14 -20.38 -5.29 -9.84
CA ASN A 14 -21.68 -5.82 -9.50
C ASN A 14 -21.57 -6.83 -8.35
N GLU A 15 -22.71 -7.28 -7.86
CA GLU A 15 -22.82 -8.21 -6.73
C GLU A 15 -22.11 -9.54 -7.00
N ASP A 16 -22.27 -10.10 -8.21
CA ASP A 16 -21.64 -11.38 -8.59
C ASP A 16 -20.12 -11.29 -8.54
N LEU A 17 -19.54 -10.22 -9.07
CA LEU A 17 -18.10 -9.97 -8.99
C LEU A 17 -17.59 -9.96 -7.55
N ILE A 18 -18.32 -9.31 -6.66
CA ILE A 18 -17.93 -9.21 -5.25
C ILE A 18 -18.01 -10.57 -4.56
N HIS A 19 -19.05 -11.37 -4.85
CA HIS A 19 -19.17 -12.73 -4.33
C HIS A 19 -18.06 -13.63 -4.84
N GLU A 20 -17.77 -13.62 -6.15
CA GLU A 20 -16.69 -14.40 -6.76
C GLU A 20 -15.32 -14.02 -6.18
N MET A 21 -15.08 -12.73 -5.97
CA MET A 21 -13.82 -12.27 -5.40
C MET A 21 -13.68 -12.68 -3.93
N ALA A 22 -14.77 -12.62 -3.14
CA ALA A 22 -14.77 -13.09 -1.75
C ALA A 22 -14.47 -14.58 -1.66
N ASP A 23 -15.10 -15.39 -2.53
CA ASP A 23 -14.82 -16.82 -2.63
C ASP A 23 -13.37 -17.09 -2.99
N PHE A 24 -12.87 -16.40 -4.02
CA PHE A 24 -11.49 -16.55 -4.48
C PHE A 24 -10.47 -16.22 -3.38
N MET A 25 -10.67 -15.11 -2.64
CA MET A 25 -9.78 -14.73 -1.56
C MET A 25 -9.68 -15.80 -0.47
N VAL A 26 -10.78 -16.52 -0.20
CA VAL A 26 -10.79 -17.60 0.79
C VAL A 26 -10.20 -18.88 0.22
N ASP A 27 -10.66 -19.31 -0.95
CA ASP A 27 -10.28 -20.58 -1.56
C ASP A 27 -8.80 -20.63 -1.93
N HIS A 28 -8.20 -19.48 -2.25
CA HIS A 28 -6.79 -19.31 -2.58
C HIS A 28 -5.91 -18.87 -1.40
N GLY A 29 -6.47 -18.84 -0.17
CA GLY A 29 -5.71 -18.60 1.07
C GLY A 29 -5.24 -17.17 1.27
N TYR A 30 -5.80 -16.18 0.58
CA TYR A 30 -5.49 -14.77 0.82
C TYR A 30 -5.98 -14.31 2.20
N ARG A 31 -7.20 -14.70 2.61
CA ARG A 31 -7.71 -14.44 3.94
C ARG A 31 -6.76 -15.01 5.01
N ASP A 32 -6.31 -16.24 4.85
CA ASP A 32 -5.42 -16.91 5.82
C ASP A 32 -4.00 -16.31 5.82
N ALA A 33 -3.62 -15.61 4.74
CA ALA A 33 -2.41 -14.79 4.67
C ALA A 33 -2.58 -13.39 5.30
N GLY A 34 -3.80 -13.04 5.75
CA GLY A 34 -4.11 -11.78 6.44
C GLY A 34 -4.77 -10.70 5.57
N TYR A 35 -5.14 -10.99 4.32
CA TYR A 35 -5.92 -10.08 3.48
C TYR A 35 -7.41 -10.20 3.84
N GLU A 36 -7.83 -9.42 4.82
CA GLU A 36 -9.14 -9.55 5.45
C GLU A 36 -10.23 -8.65 4.86
N TYR A 37 -9.85 -7.54 4.21
CA TYR A 37 -10.80 -6.56 3.71
C TYR A 37 -11.11 -6.76 2.23
N LEU A 38 -12.39 -6.74 1.87
CA LEU A 38 -12.88 -6.68 0.51
C LEU A 38 -13.66 -5.38 0.35
N VAL A 39 -13.14 -4.46 -0.51
CA VAL A 39 -13.62 -3.07 -0.61
C VAL A 39 -14.21 -2.80 -1.98
N ILE A 40 -15.46 -2.35 -2.00
CA ILE A 40 -16.09 -1.76 -3.20
C ILE A 40 -15.69 -0.28 -3.24
N ASP A 41 -15.10 0.15 -4.37
CA ASP A 41 -14.75 1.55 -4.62
C ASP A 41 -15.95 2.33 -5.19
N ASP A 42 -15.72 3.44 -5.90
CA ASP A 42 -16.75 4.33 -6.46
C ASP A 42 -17.73 3.63 -7.43
N CYS A 43 -18.79 4.27 -7.82
CA CYS A 43 -19.79 3.85 -8.81
C CYS A 43 -20.74 2.73 -8.35
N TRP A 44 -20.92 2.53 -7.06
CA TRP A 44 -21.81 1.52 -6.49
C TRP A 44 -23.24 2.00 -6.26
N SER A 45 -23.48 3.33 -6.18
CA SER A 45 -24.78 3.94 -5.88
C SER A 45 -25.51 4.42 -7.12
N LEU A 46 -26.77 4.78 -6.97
CA LEU A 46 -27.49 5.62 -7.92
C LEU A 46 -26.91 7.04 -7.95
N ARG A 47 -27.19 7.79 -9.01
CA ARG A 47 -26.71 9.17 -9.16
C ARG A 47 -27.49 10.21 -8.37
N GLU A 48 -28.54 9.80 -7.70
CA GLU A 48 -29.38 10.65 -6.84
C GLU A 48 -29.68 9.92 -5.54
N ARG A 49 -29.81 10.67 -4.46
CA ARG A 49 -30.32 10.18 -3.19
C ARG A 49 -31.84 9.94 -3.29
N ASP A 50 -32.38 9.13 -2.42
CA ASP A 50 -33.83 8.92 -2.33
C ASP A 50 -34.57 10.15 -1.76
N GLU A 51 -35.89 10.06 -1.67
CA GLU A 51 -36.77 11.10 -1.12
C GLU A 51 -36.48 11.45 0.36
N ASN A 52 -35.80 10.57 1.09
CA ASN A 52 -35.37 10.75 2.48
C ASN A 52 -33.93 11.27 2.59
N GLY A 53 -33.28 11.53 1.45
CA GLY A 53 -31.90 11.97 1.40
C GLY A 53 -30.88 10.85 1.61
N LEU A 54 -31.28 9.57 1.58
CA LEU A 54 -30.37 8.44 1.75
C LEU A 54 -29.67 8.10 0.44
N ILE A 55 -28.42 7.67 0.55
CA ILE A 55 -27.66 7.12 -0.56
C ILE A 55 -28.19 5.70 -0.87
N VAL A 56 -28.39 5.41 -2.15
CA VAL A 56 -29.08 4.19 -2.59
C VAL A 56 -28.13 3.35 -3.45
N PRO A 57 -27.91 2.07 -3.16
CA PRO A 57 -27.19 1.17 -4.04
C PRO A 57 -27.88 1.08 -5.42
N ASP A 58 -27.10 0.99 -6.50
CA ASP A 58 -27.63 0.79 -7.84
C ASP A 58 -28.26 -0.63 -7.90
N PRO A 59 -29.59 -0.73 -8.11
CA PRO A 59 -30.31 -2.01 -8.10
C PRO A 59 -29.98 -2.90 -9.31
N GLU A 60 -29.42 -2.34 -10.40
CA GLU A 60 -28.96 -3.14 -11.54
C GLU A 60 -27.63 -3.85 -11.20
N LYS A 61 -26.79 -3.20 -10.39
CA LYS A 61 -25.51 -3.75 -9.96
C LYS A 61 -25.63 -4.61 -8.71
N PHE A 62 -26.45 -4.18 -7.75
CA PHE A 62 -26.61 -4.78 -6.42
C PHE A 62 -28.09 -5.02 -6.12
N PRO A 63 -28.72 -6.00 -6.77
CA PRO A 63 -30.17 -6.21 -6.69
C PRO A 63 -30.67 -6.58 -5.30
N HIS A 64 -29.82 -7.16 -4.44
CA HIS A 64 -30.19 -7.52 -3.07
C HIS A 64 -29.73 -6.47 -2.03
N GLY A 65 -29.11 -5.37 -2.50
CA GLY A 65 -28.62 -4.26 -1.67
C GLY A 65 -27.33 -4.56 -0.91
N MET A 66 -26.71 -3.50 -0.38
CA MET A 66 -25.36 -3.61 0.23
C MET A 66 -25.32 -4.45 1.49
N LYS A 67 -26.43 -4.51 2.26
CA LYS A 67 -26.46 -5.37 3.43
C LYS A 67 -26.31 -6.85 3.06
N ALA A 68 -26.95 -7.32 2.00
CA ALA A 68 -26.83 -8.69 1.54
C ALA A 68 -25.41 -9.01 1.08
N VAL A 69 -24.77 -8.06 0.38
CA VAL A 69 -23.35 -8.18 -0.03
C VAL A 69 -22.45 -8.26 1.20
N ALA A 70 -22.62 -7.38 2.18
CA ALA A 70 -21.86 -7.40 3.42
C ALA A 70 -22.04 -8.71 4.18
N ASP A 71 -23.27 -9.20 4.33
CA ASP A 71 -23.59 -10.47 5.00
C ASP A 71 -22.90 -11.65 4.30
N TYR A 72 -22.85 -11.63 2.94
CA TYR A 72 -22.13 -12.65 2.16
C TYR A 72 -20.62 -12.61 2.45
N VAL A 73 -20.00 -11.43 2.34
CA VAL A 73 -18.57 -11.23 2.60
C VAL A 73 -18.21 -11.67 4.03
N HIS A 74 -19.04 -11.31 5.02
CA HIS A 74 -18.87 -11.76 6.40
C HIS A 74 -19.01 -13.28 6.56
N SER A 75 -19.90 -13.92 5.80
CA SER A 75 -20.05 -15.38 5.82
C SER A 75 -18.78 -16.11 5.39
N LYS A 76 -17.91 -15.45 4.62
CA LYS A 76 -16.59 -15.95 4.21
C LYS A 76 -15.48 -15.64 5.22
N GLY A 77 -15.80 -14.97 6.33
CA GLY A 77 -14.83 -14.55 7.34
C GLY A 77 -13.98 -13.36 6.89
N LEU A 78 -14.45 -12.60 5.90
CA LEU A 78 -13.85 -11.36 5.42
C LEU A 78 -14.58 -10.15 6.01
N LYS A 79 -13.98 -8.97 5.92
CA LYS A 79 -14.54 -7.68 6.31
C LYS A 79 -14.95 -6.89 5.06
N PHE A 80 -16.10 -6.23 5.12
CA PHE A 80 -16.66 -5.52 3.98
C PHE A 80 -16.34 -4.04 4.03
N GLY A 81 -15.84 -3.49 2.92
CA GLY A 81 -15.50 -2.08 2.79
C GLY A 81 -16.27 -1.39 1.67
N MET A 82 -16.48 -0.08 1.85
CA MET A 82 -17.15 0.78 0.89
C MET A 82 -16.39 2.09 0.68
N TYR A 83 -16.86 2.87 -0.28
CA TYR A 83 -16.31 4.16 -0.70
C TYR A 83 -17.34 5.28 -0.57
N SER A 84 -16.88 6.44 -0.15
CA SER A 84 -17.56 7.73 -0.25
C SER A 84 -16.54 8.86 -0.40
N CYS A 85 -17.00 10.11 -0.35
CA CYS A 85 -16.14 11.26 -0.55
C CYS A 85 -16.54 12.43 0.38
N SER A 86 -15.56 13.22 0.77
CA SER A 86 -15.72 14.41 1.61
C SER A 86 -16.26 15.63 0.87
N GLY A 87 -16.34 15.56 -0.45
CA GLY A 87 -16.92 16.60 -1.29
C GLY A 87 -18.41 16.42 -1.53
N THR A 88 -18.97 17.23 -2.42
CA THR A 88 -20.38 17.19 -2.80
C THR A 88 -20.72 16.03 -3.74
N LEU A 89 -19.72 15.58 -4.51
CA LEU A 89 -19.80 14.42 -5.40
C LEU A 89 -18.56 13.55 -5.22
N THR A 90 -18.68 12.26 -5.56
CA THR A 90 -17.54 11.33 -5.69
C THR A 90 -16.70 11.66 -6.91
N CYS A 91 -15.53 11.06 -7.08
CA CYS A 91 -14.66 11.30 -8.24
C CYS A 91 -15.34 10.96 -9.56
N ALA A 92 -16.24 9.97 -9.59
CA ALA A 92 -17.04 9.61 -10.76
C ALA A 92 -18.38 10.37 -10.86
N GLY A 93 -18.63 11.35 -9.97
CA GLY A 93 -19.82 12.23 -10.03
C GLY A 93 -21.09 11.61 -9.44
N TYR A 94 -20.96 10.71 -8.48
CA TYR A 94 -22.06 10.16 -7.70
C TYR A 94 -22.29 10.99 -6.42
N PRO A 95 -23.43 10.83 -5.72
CA PRO A 95 -23.65 11.50 -4.43
C PRO A 95 -22.55 11.17 -3.42
N ALA A 96 -22.01 12.19 -2.77
CA ALA A 96 -21.01 12.06 -1.73
C ALA A 96 -21.54 12.51 -0.37
N SER A 97 -20.72 12.39 0.69
CA SER A 97 -21.21 12.54 2.07
C SER A 97 -21.12 13.97 2.62
N TYR A 98 -20.72 14.98 1.83
CA TYR A 98 -20.69 16.38 2.30
C TYR A 98 -22.06 16.81 2.82
N ASP A 99 -22.13 17.26 4.10
CA ASP A 99 -23.34 17.60 4.85
C ASP A 99 -24.32 16.41 5.10
N HIS A 100 -23.89 15.17 4.80
CA HIS A 100 -24.63 13.94 5.05
C HIS A 100 -23.86 12.94 5.90
N GLU A 101 -22.72 13.32 6.48
CA GLU A 101 -21.78 12.40 7.13
C GLU A 101 -22.43 11.50 8.18
N PHE A 102 -23.29 12.05 9.04
CA PHE A 102 -23.98 11.26 10.09
C PHE A 102 -25.04 10.30 9.52
N THR A 103 -25.77 10.75 8.50
CA THR A 103 -26.79 9.92 7.82
C THR A 103 -26.11 8.77 7.09
N ASP A 104 -25.05 9.07 6.32
CA ASP A 104 -24.34 8.07 5.54
C ASP A 104 -23.59 7.09 6.45
N ALA A 105 -22.92 7.58 7.49
CA ALA A 105 -22.23 6.72 8.47
C ALA A 105 -23.20 5.73 9.12
N LYS A 106 -24.42 6.19 9.50
CA LYS A 106 -25.45 5.31 10.02
C LYS A 106 -25.87 4.27 8.98
N THR A 107 -26.10 4.68 7.74
CA THR A 107 -26.45 3.78 6.63
C THR A 107 -25.38 2.72 6.42
N PHE A 108 -24.11 3.10 6.37
CA PHE A 108 -22.99 2.17 6.25
C PHE A 108 -22.91 1.19 7.44
N ALA A 109 -23.11 1.67 8.65
CA ALA A 109 -23.15 0.81 9.83
C ALA A 109 -24.32 -0.18 9.80
N ASP A 110 -25.52 0.28 9.40
CA ASP A 110 -26.72 -0.57 9.27
C ASP A 110 -26.53 -1.66 8.18
N TRP A 111 -25.74 -1.40 7.15
CA TRP A 111 -25.35 -2.39 6.13
C TRP A 111 -24.26 -3.35 6.60
N GLY A 112 -23.55 -3.06 7.68
CA GLY A 112 -22.48 -3.90 8.18
C GLY A 112 -21.10 -3.57 7.59
N VAL A 113 -20.88 -2.33 7.16
CA VAL A 113 -19.57 -1.88 6.64
C VAL A 113 -18.52 -1.87 7.75
N ASP A 114 -17.30 -2.37 7.45
CA ASP A 114 -16.15 -2.45 8.36
C ASP A 114 -15.00 -1.53 7.94
N PHE A 115 -15.08 -0.95 6.74
CA PHE A 115 -14.02 -0.10 6.17
C PHE A 115 -14.66 0.97 5.29
N LEU A 116 -14.30 2.23 5.47
CA LEU A 116 -14.72 3.32 4.60
C LEU A 116 -13.52 4.02 3.99
N LYS A 117 -13.36 3.92 2.65
CA LYS A 117 -12.48 4.81 1.88
C LYS A 117 -13.22 6.14 1.68
N TYR A 118 -12.60 7.24 2.09
CA TYR A 118 -13.22 8.57 2.10
C TYR A 118 -12.38 9.57 1.33
N ASP A 119 -12.80 9.86 0.11
CA ASP A 119 -12.06 10.61 -0.90
C ASP A 119 -12.22 12.14 -0.77
N PHE A 120 -11.66 12.91 -1.72
CA PHE A 120 -11.57 14.37 -1.64
C PHE A 120 -12.06 15.10 -2.91
N CYS A 121 -12.67 14.40 -3.87
CA CYS A 121 -13.18 14.97 -5.11
C CYS A 121 -14.31 15.99 -4.87
N TYR A 122 -14.45 16.96 -5.75
CA TYR A 122 -15.49 18.02 -5.70
C TYR A 122 -15.61 18.69 -4.33
N PHE A 123 -14.49 18.83 -3.64
CA PHE A 123 -14.46 19.49 -2.36
C PHE A 123 -14.64 21.02 -2.54
N PRO A 124 -15.55 21.69 -1.80
CA PRO A 124 -15.78 23.12 -1.94
C PRO A 124 -14.51 23.92 -1.61
N THR A 125 -14.16 24.89 -2.47
CA THR A 125 -12.93 25.71 -2.29
C THR A 125 -12.90 26.52 -1.00
N THR A 126 -14.09 26.83 -0.44
CA THR A 126 -14.26 27.52 0.83
C THR A 126 -14.38 26.55 2.02
N GLY A 127 -14.37 25.25 1.75
CA GLY A 127 -14.51 24.22 2.77
C GLY A 127 -13.27 24.03 3.63
N ASN A 128 -13.47 23.56 4.85
CA ASN A 128 -12.38 23.12 5.74
C ASN A 128 -12.23 21.60 5.66
N CYS A 129 -11.24 21.14 4.90
CA CYS A 129 -10.93 19.73 4.69
C CYS A 129 -10.78 18.97 6.03
N ARG A 130 -9.97 19.46 6.94
CA ARG A 130 -9.74 18.82 8.25
C ARG A 130 -11.04 18.66 9.04
N ALA A 131 -11.89 19.71 9.06
CA ALA A 131 -13.17 19.61 9.73
C ALA A 131 -14.08 18.53 9.14
N ARG A 132 -14.09 18.36 7.80
CA ARG A 132 -14.93 17.33 7.14
C ARG A 132 -14.46 15.91 7.44
N TYR A 133 -13.15 15.65 7.40
CA TYR A 133 -12.62 14.35 7.82
C TYR A 133 -12.91 14.09 9.31
N GLN A 134 -12.79 15.10 10.17
CA GLN A 134 -13.16 14.98 11.58
C GLN A 134 -14.66 14.72 11.76
N THR A 135 -15.54 15.39 11.00
CA THR A 135 -16.99 15.17 11.04
C THR A 135 -17.33 13.73 10.66
N MET A 136 -16.75 13.20 9.57
CA MET A 136 -16.98 11.80 9.19
C MET A 136 -16.45 10.84 10.25
N SER A 137 -15.26 11.06 10.79
CA SER A 137 -14.72 10.24 11.89
C SER A 137 -15.67 10.20 13.10
N MET A 138 -16.20 11.37 13.50
CA MET A 138 -17.19 11.44 14.58
C MET A 138 -18.49 10.73 14.24
N ALA A 139 -18.96 10.88 13.00
CA ALA A 139 -20.15 10.22 12.49
C ALA A 139 -20.01 8.69 12.55
N LEU A 140 -18.90 8.15 12.05
CA LEU A 140 -18.60 6.72 12.11
C LEU A 140 -18.57 6.20 13.56
N LYS A 141 -17.85 6.90 14.45
CA LYS A 141 -17.78 6.54 15.88
C LYS A 141 -19.14 6.57 16.57
N SER A 142 -20.03 7.51 16.18
CA SER A 142 -21.36 7.64 16.78
C SER A 142 -22.29 6.47 16.47
N THR A 143 -21.99 5.66 15.45
CA THR A 143 -22.75 4.47 15.09
C THR A 143 -22.58 3.31 16.09
N GLY A 144 -21.47 3.31 16.84
CA GLY A 144 -21.08 2.21 17.73
C GLY A 144 -20.51 0.98 17.02
N ARG A 145 -20.37 1.02 15.68
CA ARG A 145 -19.71 -0.01 14.90
C ARG A 145 -18.24 0.35 14.67
N ASP A 146 -17.36 -0.64 14.78
CA ASP A 146 -15.95 -0.49 14.44
C ASP A 146 -15.79 -0.44 12.92
N ILE A 147 -15.51 0.75 12.40
CA ILE A 147 -15.30 0.99 10.97
C ILE A 147 -13.89 1.59 10.77
N LEU A 148 -13.03 0.90 10.03
CA LEU A 148 -11.73 1.43 9.64
C LEU A 148 -11.93 2.65 8.72
N PHE A 149 -11.40 3.80 9.13
CA PHE A 149 -11.51 5.04 8.38
C PHE A 149 -10.25 5.29 7.56
N SER A 150 -10.36 5.08 6.25
CA SER A 150 -9.30 5.29 5.26
C SER A 150 -9.49 6.65 4.59
N ALA A 151 -8.72 7.64 5.04
CA ALA A 151 -8.77 9.00 4.50
C ALA A 151 -7.96 9.11 3.20
N CYS A 152 -8.54 9.70 2.15
CA CYS A 152 -7.93 9.77 0.83
C CYS A 152 -7.98 11.20 0.27
N ASN A 153 -6.95 12.00 0.56
CA ASN A 153 -6.82 13.36 0.02
C ASN A 153 -5.59 13.56 -0.87
N TRP A 154 -5.02 12.47 -1.37
CA TRP A 154 -3.91 12.46 -2.36
C TRP A 154 -2.65 13.20 -1.92
N GLY A 155 -2.38 13.28 -0.64
CA GLY A 155 -1.26 14.06 -0.08
C GLY A 155 -1.54 15.56 0.03
N SER A 156 -2.71 16.03 -0.38
CA SER A 156 -3.09 17.44 -0.26
C SER A 156 -3.09 17.89 1.19
N LEU A 157 -2.56 19.10 1.44
CA LEU A 157 -2.49 19.70 2.78
C LEU A 157 -1.65 18.88 3.78
N GLU A 158 -0.70 18.07 3.30
CA GLU A 158 0.24 17.30 4.13
C GLU A 158 -0.48 16.40 5.17
N PRO A 159 -1.28 15.38 4.74
CA PRO A 159 -2.12 14.58 5.63
C PRO A 159 -1.34 13.89 6.76
N TRP A 160 -0.09 13.56 6.54
CA TRP A 160 0.81 12.97 7.54
C TRP A 160 1.00 13.83 8.80
N LYS A 161 0.68 15.13 8.75
CA LYS A 161 0.79 16.05 9.88
C LYS A 161 -0.46 16.10 10.76
N TRP A 162 -1.62 15.62 10.27
CA TRP A 162 -2.88 15.87 10.99
C TRP A 162 -3.95 14.79 10.90
N MET A 163 -3.89 13.80 9.98
CA MET A 163 -4.95 12.81 9.80
C MET A 163 -5.17 11.93 11.04
N ASP A 164 -4.11 11.63 11.80
CA ASP A 164 -4.23 10.93 13.07
C ASP A 164 -5.10 11.69 14.08
N SER A 165 -4.97 13.02 14.12
CA SER A 165 -5.70 13.89 15.06
C SER A 165 -7.19 14.00 14.75
N VAL A 166 -7.63 13.69 13.55
CA VAL A 166 -9.06 13.61 13.18
C VAL A 166 -9.62 12.20 13.27
N GLY A 167 -8.79 11.23 13.67
CA GLY A 167 -9.20 9.85 13.90
C GLY A 167 -9.25 8.98 12.65
N ALA A 168 -8.47 9.30 11.63
CA ALA A 168 -8.21 8.40 10.52
C ALA A 168 -7.29 7.25 10.96
N HIS A 169 -7.46 6.05 10.39
CA HIS A 169 -6.64 4.87 10.66
C HIS A 169 -5.57 4.66 9.59
N MET A 170 -5.77 5.24 8.42
CA MET A 170 -4.79 5.35 7.35
C MET A 170 -5.07 6.60 6.51
N TYR A 171 -4.05 7.11 5.83
CA TYR A 171 -4.17 8.31 5.00
C TYR A 171 -3.41 8.15 3.70
N ARG A 172 -4.08 8.37 2.59
CA ARG A 172 -3.51 8.42 1.26
C ARG A 172 -2.57 9.63 1.15
N SER A 173 -1.30 9.38 0.96
CA SER A 173 -0.25 10.41 0.97
C SER A 173 0.21 10.84 -0.41
N THR A 174 -0.29 10.21 -1.46
CA THR A 174 0.17 10.38 -2.85
C THR A 174 -0.99 10.52 -3.82
N GLY A 175 -0.73 11.02 -5.02
CA GLY A 175 -1.61 10.89 -6.16
C GLY A 175 -1.87 9.42 -6.54
N ASP A 176 -2.76 9.20 -7.51
CA ASP A 176 -3.17 7.86 -7.90
C ASP A 176 -2.06 7.10 -8.62
N ILE A 177 -1.97 5.80 -8.31
CA ILE A 177 -1.03 4.88 -8.93
C ILE A 177 -1.52 4.41 -10.30
N PHE A 178 -0.57 4.24 -11.22
CA PHE A 178 -0.78 3.56 -12.49
C PHE A 178 0.10 2.30 -12.55
N ASP A 179 -0.34 1.30 -13.34
CA ASP A 179 0.34 0.02 -13.48
C ASP A 179 1.60 0.14 -14.35
N ASN A 180 2.61 0.85 -13.86
CA ASN A 180 3.91 0.96 -14.49
C ASN A 180 5.02 1.35 -13.50
N PHE A 181 6.26 1.04 -13.86
CA PHE A 181 7.45 1.25 -13.03
C PHE A 181 7.63 2.71 -12.60
N VAL A 182 7.44 3.65 -13.51
CA VAL A 182 7.64 5.08 -13.22
C VAL A 182 6.67 5.55 -12.15
N SER A 183 5.38 5.15 -12.27
CA SER A 183 4.34 5.57 -11.34
C SER A 183 4.66 5.12 -9.91
N PHE A 184 4.88 3.82 -9.67
CA PHE A 184 5.09 3.35 -8.31
C PHE A 184 6.44 3.81 -7.72
N THR A 185 7.49 3.97 -8.55
CA THR A 185 8.77 4.48 -8.05
C THR A 185 8.73 5.97 -7.74
N ASP A 186 7.97 6.78 -8.48
CA ASP A 186 7.78 8.20 -8.16
C ASP A 186 6.94 8.37 -6.88
N ILE A 187 5.92 7.52 -6.69
CA ILE A 187 5.18 7.44 -5.43
C ILE A 187 6.16 7.13 -4.28
N PHE A 188 6.95 6.07 -4.37
CA PHE A 188 7.93 5.71 -3.34
C PHE A 188 8.92 6.86 -3.07
N ARG A 189 9.53 7.44 -4.10
CA ARG A 189 10.47 8.56 -3.95
C ARG A 189 9.85 9.76 -3.24
N SER A 190 8.57 10.04 -3.51
CA SER A 190 7.86 11.16 -2.87
C SER A 190 7.63 10.94 -1.38
N GLN A 191 7.68 9.68 -0.91
CA GLN A 191 7.39 9.31 0.46
C GLN A 191 8.63 9.04 1.32
N VAL A 192 9.82 8.94 0.73
CA VAL A 192 11.08 8.62 1.46
C VAL A 192 11.23 9.44 2.74
N ASP A 193 10.96 10.75 2.69
CA ASP A 193 11.08 11.65 3.83
C ASP A 193 9.85 11.58 4.78
N ASN A 194 8.75 10.97 4.36
CA ASN A 194 7.49 10.92 5.09
C ASN A 194 7.18 9.54 5.69
N LEU A 195 7.96 8.50 5.37
CA LEU A 195 7.75 7.14 5.91
C LEU A 195 7.75 7.13 7.43
N CYS A 196 8.62 7.94 8.06
CA CYS A 196 8.71 8.08 9.51
C CYS A 196 7.45 8.70 10.16
N MET A 197 6.54 9.27 9.38
CA MET A 197 5.28 9.84 9.87
C MET A 197 4.17 8.80 10.00
N SER A 198 4.35 7.61 9.45
CA SER A 198 3.46 6.46 9.68
C SER A 198 3.48 6.09 11.16
N LYS A 199 2.31 5.83 11.74
CA LYS A 199 2.15 5.53 13.17
C LYS A 199 1.26 4.31 13.35
N SER A 200 1.45 3.60 14.45
CA SER A 200 0.45 2.63 14.92
C SER A 200 -0.92 3.30 14.98
N ALA A 201 -1.92 2.63 14.42
CA ALA A 201 -3.31 3.09 14.28
C ALA A 201 -3.57 4.27 13.32
N CYS A 202 -2.52 4.80 12.62
CA CYS A 202 -2.73 5.76 11.51
C CYS A 202 -1.58 5.64 10.50
N PHE A 203 -1.73 4.73 9.55
CA PHE A 203 -0.68 4.35 8.61
C PHE A 203 -0.64 5.25 7.38
N ASN A 204 0.57 5.52 6.89
CA ASN A 204 0.79 6.12 5.58
C ASN A 204 0.31 5.15 4.50
N ASP A 205 -0.51 5.60 3.57
CA ASP A 205 -1.02 4.82 2.44
C ASP A 205 -0.42 5.38 1.13
N MET A 206 0.43 4.58 0.50
CA MET A 206 1.09 4.90 -0.77
C MET A 206 0.27 4.45 -1.99
N ASP A 207 -1.02 4.22 -1.83
CA ASP A 207 -1.93 3.64 -2.80
C ASP A 207 -1.81 2.12 -2.99
N MET A 208 -2.71 1.57 -3.79
CA MET A 208 -2.91 0.15 -3.98
C MET A 208 -1.75 -0.53 -4.71
N LEU A 209 -1.64 -1.84 -4.53
CA LEU A 209 -0.73 -2.68 -5.28
C LEU A 209 -1.27 -2.93 -6.70
N THR A 210 -0.41 -2.74 -7.70
CA THR A 210 -0.69 -3.09 -9.09
C THR A 210 -0.08 -4.44 -9.49
N VAL A 211 0.48 -5.16 -8.52
CA VAL A 211 1.15 -6.46 -8.72
C VAL A 211 0.26 -7.43 -9.50
N GLY A 212 0.77 -7.91 -10.64
CA GLY A 212 0.08 -8.87 -11.50
C GLY A 212 -1.04 -8.32 -12.38
N MET A 213 -1.26 -7.01 -12.40
CA MET A 213 -2.23 -6.40 -13.33
C MET A 213 -1.81 -6.56 -14.79
N CYS A 214 -0.52 -6.55 -15.08
CA CYS A 214 0.05 -6.79 -16.42
C CYS A 214 -0.55 -5.87 -17.51
N GLY A 215 -0.77 -4.61 -17.18
CA GLY A 215 -1.36 -3.60 -18.10
C GLY A 215 -2.88 -3.71 -18.25
N ASN A 216 -3.52 -4.61 -17.54
CA ASN A 216 -4.98 -4.77 -17.59
C ASN A 216 -5.68 -3.81 -16.61
N GLY A 217 -6.97 -3.55 -16.87
CA GLY A 217 -7.82 -2.79 -15.98
C GLY A 217 -7.76 -1.27 -16.17
N ASN A 218 -8.38 -0.58 -15.22
CA ASN A 218 -8.66 0.86 -15.30
C ASN A 218 -7.40 1.73 -15.17
N VAL A 219 -6.36 1.24 -14.52
CA VAL A 219 -5.08 1.94 -14.32
C VAL A 219 -3.92 1.38 -15.15
N GLY A 220 -4.21 0.49 -16.10
CA GLY A 220 -3.23 -0.12 -17.02
C GLY A 220 -2.73 0.88 -18.06
N VAL A 221 -1.84 1.79 -17.67
CA VAL A 221 -1.33 2.88 -18.50
C VAL A 221 0.20 2.84 -18.57
N GLY A 222 0.73 2.93 -19.79
CA GLY A 222 2.17 3.00 -20.04
C GLY A 222 2.81 1.63 -20.26
N LYS A 223 4.11 1.51 -19.95
CA LYS A 223 4.86 0.27 -20.12
C LYS A 223 4.54 -0.68 -18.97
N VAL A 224 4.12 -1.87 -19.30
CA VAL A 224 3.84 -2.95 -18.34
C VAL A 224 5.10 -3.31 -17.56
N CYS A 225 4.94 -3.52 -16.25
CA CYS A 225 6.02 -3.96 -15.37
C CYS A 225 6.46 -5.39 -15.68
N THR A 226 7.74 -5.67 -15.50
CA THR A 226 8.27 -7.04 -15.43
C THR A 226 7.91 -7.69 -14.07
N TYR A 227 8.16 -8.99 -13.94
CA TYR A 227 7.99 -9.67 -12.66
C TYR A 227 8.88 -9.04 -11.56
N GLU A 228 10.13 -8.71 -11.89
CA GLU A 228 11.07 -8.07 -10.97
C GLU A 228 10.58 -6.70 -10.51
N GLU A 229 10.00 -5.90 -11.41
CA GLU A 229 9.43 -4.60 -11.08
C GLU A 229 8.19 -4.72 -10.18
N TYR A 230 7.31 -5.71 -10.40
CA TYR A 230 6.20 -6.01 -9.48
C TYR A 230 6.69 -6.53 -8.12
N ARG A 231 7.72 -7.38 -8.12
CA ARG A 231 8.37 -7.83 -6.88
C ARG A 231 8.96 -6.65 -6.11
N LEU A 232 9.59 -5.71 -6.82
CA LEU A 232 10.10 -4.47 -6.23
C LEU A 232 8.96 -3.64 -5.61
N GLN A 233 7.86 -3.40 -6.33
CA GLN A 233 6.71 -2.68 -5.77
C GLN A 233 6.22 -3.31 -4.48
N PHE A 234 5.96 -4.62 -4.49
CA PHE A 234 5.45 -5.32 -3.32
C PHE A 234 6.41 -5.24 -2.12
N ALA A 235 7.69 -5.46 -2.37
CA ALA A 235 8.70 -5.40 -1.33
C ALA A 235 8.92 -3.98 -0.78
N LEU A 236 8.81 -2.93 -1.62
CA LEU A 236 8.84 -1.53 -1.18
C LEU A 236 7.67 -1.20 -0.25
N TRP A 237 6.45 -1.65 -0.58
CA TRP A 237 5.27 -1.46 0.27
C TRP A 237 5.44 -2.20 1.60
N CYS A 238 5.90 -3.45 1.56
CA CYS A 238 6.18 -4.22 2.77
C CYS A 238 7.27 -3.57 3.65
N LEU A 239 8.36 -3.10 3.05
CA LEU A 239 9.42 -2.40 3.77
C LEU A 239 8.90 -1.12 4.43
N ALA A 240 8.09 -0.36 3.70
CA ALA A 240 7.51 0.89 4.19
C ALA A 240 6.49 0.67 5.33
N GLY A 241 5.91 -0.53 5.45
CA GLY A 241 4.86 -0.83 6.43
C GLY A 241 3.57 -0.08 6.15
N VAL A 242 3.17 -0.05 4.90
CA VAL A 242 1.97 0.64 4.42
C VAL A 242 0.85 -0.35 4.12
N PRO A 243 -0.43 0.06 4.14
CA PRO A 243 -1.53 -0.85 3.86
C PRO A 243 -1.38 -1.58 2.53
N LEU A 244 -1.44 -2.91 2.55
CA LEU A 244 -1.38 -3.75 1.35
C LEU A 244 -2.79 -3.97 0.81
N MET A 245 -3.22 -3.12 -0.13
CA MET A 245 -4.51 -3.21 -0.80
C MET A 245 -4.30 -3.65 -2.25
N MET A 246 -4.65 -4.89 -2.58
CA MET A 246 -4.52 -5.45 -3.93
C MET A 246 -5.53 -4.82 -4.90
N GLY A 247 -5.09 -4.43 -6.09
CA GLY A 247 -5.94 -3.82 -7.13
C GLY A 247 -6.17 -4.72 -8.36
N ALA A 248 -5.48 -5.84 -8.48
CA ALA A 248 -5.60 -6.76 -9.61
C ALA A 248 -6.87 -7.63 -9.54
N ASP A 249 -7.31 -8.17 -10.68
CA ASP A 249 -8.28 -9.28 -10.69
C ASP A 249 -7.57 -10.56 -10.23
N LEU A 250 -7.80 -10.92 -8.98
CA LEU A 250 -7.12 -12.07 -8.36
C LEU A 250 -7.42 -13.39 -9.05
N ARG A 251 -8.61 -13.53 -9.69
CA ARG A 251 -9.06 -14.73 -10.38
C ARG A 251 -8.22 -15.08 -11.62
N HIS A 252 -7.45 -14.09 -12.10
CA HIS A 252 -6.65 -14.21 -13.34
C HIS A 252 -5.16 -13.96 -13.12
N LEU A 253 -4.70 -13.98 -11.87
CA LEU A 253 -3.28 -13.84 -11.56
C LEU A 253 -2.46 -15.04 -11.99
N ALA A 254 -1.26 -14.81 -12.51
CA ALA A 254 -0.29 -15.88 -12.66
C ALA A 254 0.22 -16.36 -11.28
N PRO A 255 0.54 -17.66 -11.15
CA PRO A 255 0.90 -18.27 -9.85
C PRO A 255 2.07 -17.60 -9.14
N GLU A 256 3.03 -17.04 -9.88
CA GLU A 256 4.17 -16.33 -9.32
C GLU A 256 3.79 -15.05 -8.57
N TYR A 257 2.79 -14.29 -9.05
CA TYR A 257 2.29 -13.09 -8.35
C TYR A 257 1.49 -13.45 -7.11
N GLU A 258 0.71 -14.53 -7.21
CA GLU A 258 -0.01 -15.07 -6.07
C GLU A 258 0.95 -15.53 -4.97
N ALA A 259 2.00 -16.27 -5.34
CA ALA A 259 3.05 -16.69 -4.40
C ALA A 259 3.82 -15.50 -3.78
N LEU A 260 4.11 -14.47 -4.59
CA LEU A 260 4.78 -13.25 -4.12
C LEU A 260 3.95 -12.54 -3.05
N MET A 261 2.66 -12.29 -3.30
CA MET A 261 1.78 -11.58 -2.36
C MET A 261 1.47 -12.38 -1.08
N LYS A 262 1.76 -13.67 -1.07
CA LYS A 262 1.67 -14.54 0.12
C LYS A 262 3.03 -14.93 0.70
N ASN A 263 4.12 -14.26 0.29
CA ASN A 263 5.44 -14.50 0.84
C ASN A 263 5.46 -14.12 2.34
N LYS A 264 5.71 -15.11 3.19
CA LYS A 264 5.59 -14.97 4.64
C LYS A 264 6.59 -13.98 5.24
N ASP A 265 7.79 -13.89 4.67
CA ASP A 265 8.81 -12.98 5.17
C ASP A 265 8.50 -11.52 4.80
N LEU A 266 7.99 -11.28 3.59
CA LEU A 266 7.51 -9.96 3.18
C LEU A 266 6.32 -9.52 4.02
N LEU A 267 5.33 -10.40 4.22
CA LEU A 267 4.17 -10.11 5.06
C LEU A 267 4.57 -9.91 6.53
N ARG A 268 5.55 -10.68 7.06
CA ARG A 268 6.10 -10.46 8.40
C ARG A 268 6.72 -9.07 8.55
N ILE A 269 7.48 -8.63 7.54
CA ILE A 269 8.08 -7.29 7.57
C ILE A 269 7.00 -6.23 7.58
N ASP A 270 5.96 -6.36 6.75
CA ASP A 270 4.86 -5.40 6.66
C ASP A 270 4.02 -5.36 7.94
N GLN A 271 3.59 -6.52 8.43
CA GLN A 271 2.63 -6.69 9.52
C GLN A 271 3.28 -6.79 10.91
N ASP A 272 4.54 -6.35 11.05
CA ASP A 272 5.22 -6.38 12.35
C ASP A 272 4.47 -5.56 13.40
N GLU A 273 4.21 -6.17 14.57
CA GLU A 273 3.37 -5.62 15.63
C GLU A 273 3.89 -4.33 16.26
N GLU A 274 5.21 -4.07 16.19
CA GLU A 274 5.78 -2.84 16.69
C GLU A 274 5.51 -1.65 15.78
N CYS A 275 5.07 -1.88 14.54
CA CYS A 275 4.71 -0.86 13.55
C CYS A 275 5.78 0.22 13.36
N ARG A 276 7.07 -0.13 13.48
CA ARG A 276 8.15 0.81 13.30
C ARG A 276 8.31 1.16 11.82
N ALA A 277 8.43 2.45 11.53
CA ALA A 277 8.74 2.90 10.18
C ALA A 277 10.20 2.58 9.82
N PRO A 278 10.50 2.32 8.53
CA PRO A 278 11.88 2.22 8.09
C PRO A 278 12.56 3.58 8.13
N TYR A 279 13.87 3.58 8.31
CA TYR A 279 14.67 4.79 8.16
C TYR A 279 15.77 4.62 7.14
N LEU A 280 16.06 5.72 6.47
CA LEU A 280 17.06 5.80 5.43
C LEU A 280 18.45 5.81 6.04
N VAL A 281 19.29 4.84 5.66
CA VAL A 281 20.70 4.77 6.04
C VAL A 281 21.52 5.58 5.03
N GLU A 282 21.27 5.33 3.73
CA GLU A 282 21.97 6.03 2.66
C GLU A 282 21.01 6.36 1.51
N ASN A 283 21.06 7.63 1.06
CA ASN A 283 20.42 8.14 -0.15
C ASN A 283 21.52 8.38 -1.18
N GLY A 284 22.00 7.28 -1.73
CA GLY A 284 23.18 7.29 -2.58
C GLY A 284 22.87 7.51 -4.05
N ARG A 285 23.94 7.90 -4.73
CA ARG A 285 24.04 7.84 -6.17
C ARG A 285 24.44 6.42 -6.56
N ILE A 286 23.90 5.94 -7.66
CA ILE A 286 24.40 4.73 -8.28
C ILE A 286 25.26 5.12 -9.47
N VAL A 287 26.50 4.65 -9.49
CA VAL A 287 27.43 4.83 -10.60
C VAL A 287 27.44 3.58 -11.45
N GLY A 288 27.24 3.71 -12.74
CA GLY A 288 27.22 2.59 -13.67
C GLY A 288 27.42 2.98 -15.12
N PRO A 289 27.35 2.00 -16.03
CA PRO A 289 27.54 2.25 -17.46
C PRO A 289 26.44 3.15 -18.00
N ASN A 290 26.83 4.11 -18.85
CA ASN A 290 25.88 4.82 -19.69
C ASN A 290 25.44 3.86 -20.82
N LEU A 291 24.21 3.37 -20.76
CA LEU A 291 23.71 2.34 -21.68
C LEU A 291 23.44 2.89 -23.10
N GLU A 292 23.23 4.19 -23.24
CA GLU A 292 22.97 4.87 -24.53
C GLU A 292 23.79 6.16 -24.64
N PRO A 293 25.14 6.10 -24.57
CA PRO A 293 25.99 7.29 -24.65
C PRO A 293 25.89 7.91 -26.03
N LYS A 294 25.68 9.24 -26.11
CA LYS A 294 25.81 10.01 -27.31
C LYS A 294 27.29 10.42 -27.50
N ASP A 295 27.65 10.80 -28.72
CA ASP A 295 29.03 11.25 -29.05
C ASP A 295 29.49 12.35 -28.07
N GLY A 296 30.58 12.08 -27.38
CA GLY A 296 31.17 13.01 -26.41
C GLY A 296 30.64 12.90 -24.98
N GLU A 297 29.65 12.04 -24.70
CA GLU A 297 29.18 11.78 -23.35
C GLU A 297 30.05 10.74 -22.61
N PRO A 298 30.13 10.81 -21.28
CA PRO A 298 30.90 9.85 -20.51
C PRO A 298 30.26 8.43 -20.61
N THR A 299 31.12 7.43 -20.65
CA THR A 299 30.70 6.00 -20.68
C THR A 299 30.18 5.50 -19.33
N TRP A 300 30.40 6.25 -18.26
CA TRP A 300 29.88 6.02 -16.92
C TRP A 300 29.05 7.20 -16.47
N ILE A 301 27.91 6.93 -15.91
CA ILE A 301 27.00 7.94 -15.40
C ILE A 301 26.77 7.73 -13.89
N ASP A 302 26.51 8.83 -13.23
CA ASP A 302 26.09 8.92 -11.85
C ASP A 302 24.60 9.24 -11.84
N VAL A 303 23.78 8.31 -11.35
CA VAL A 303 22.32 8.44 -11.31
C VAL A 303 21.89 8.85 -9.90
N PRO A 304 21.52 10.13 -9.71
CA PRO A 304 21.06 10.61 -8.41
C PRO A 304 19.68 10.03 -8.07
N LYS A 305 19.43 9.81 -6.77
CA LYS A 305 18.15 9.30 -6.24
C LYS A 305 17.70 7.97 -6.86
N ALA A 306 18.63 7.14 -7.27
CA ALA A 306 18.38 5.82 -7.82
C ALA A 306 18.79 4.71 -6.86
N GLY A 307 19.63 5.00 -5.85
CA GLY A 307 20.06 4.06 -4.84
C GLY A 307 19.57 4.45 -3.44
N TYR A 308 19.00 3.49 -2.71
CA TYR A 308 18.57 3.71 -1.34
C TYR A 308 18.94 2.49 -0.49
N THR A 309 19.44 2.74 0.71
CA THR A 309 19.62 1.71 1.74
C THR A 309 18.75 2.05 2.93
N PHE A 310 17.86 1.13 3.29
CA PHE A 310 16.96 1.29 4.44
C PHE A 310 17.19 0.18 5.46
N ILE A 311 16.93 0.51 6.70
CA ILE A 311 16.78 -0.44 7.79
C ILE A 311 15.41 -0.24 8.45
N ARG A 312 14.73 -1.32 8.79
CA ARG A 312 13.50 -1.33 9.56
C ARG A 312 13.64 -2.30 10.72
N HIS A 313 13.58 -1.79 11.94
CA HIS A 313 13.55 -2.65 13.12
C HIS A 313 12.21 -3.37 13.22
N LEU A 314 12.27 -4.63 13.61
CA LEU A 314 11.14 -5.53 13.79
C LEU A 314 11.14 -6.06 15.22
N SER A 315 10.07 -6.74 15.60
CA SER A 315 9.99 -7.53 16.82
C SER A 315 11.03 -8.66 16.81
N ASP A 316 11.25 -9.31 17.97
CA ASP A 316 12.17 -10.45 18.15
C ASP A 316 13.65 -10.16 17.85
N ASP A 317 14.10 -8.91 18.09
CA ASP A 317 15.48 -8.47 17.85
C ASP A 317 15.93 -8.64 16.39
N GLU A 318 14.99 -8.65 15.46
CA GLU A 318 15.23 -8.69 14.02
C GLU A 318 15.16 -7.29 13.40
N PHE A 319 15.72 -7.18 12.20
CA PHE A 319 15.51 -6.03 11.34
C PHE A 319 15.59 -6.40 9.86
N ALA A 320 14.84 -5.68 9.05
CA ALA A 320 14.93 -5.74 7.61
C ALA A 320 16.00 -4.78 7.12
N LEU A 321 16.90 -5.24 6.25
CA LEU A 321 17.92 -4.45 5.58
C LEU A 321 17.64 -4.48 4.08
N ALA A 322 17.42 -3.31 3.47
CA ALA A 322 17.02 -3.18 2.08
C ALA A 322 18.04 -2.37 1.28
N TYR A 323 18.46 -2.90 0.15
CA TYR A 323 19.24 -2.22 -0.88
C TYR A 323 18.41 -2.09 -2.15
N ILE A 324 18.05 -0.89 -2.54
CA ILE A 324 17.12 -0.58 -3.62
C ILE A 324 17.88 0.08 -4.77
N ASN A 325 17.78 -0.49 -5.96
CA ASN A 325 18.37 0.03 -7.17
C ASN A 325 17.28 0.37 -8.21
N LEU A 326 17.00 1.65 -8.40
CA LEU A 326 16.03 2.16 -9.37
C LEU A 326 16.68 2.59 -10.70
N ALA A 327 17.97 2.34 -10.91
CA ALA A 327 18.64 2.57 -12.18
C ALA A 327 18.46 1.37 -13.14
N ASP A 328 18.70 1.58 -14.43
CA ASP A 328 18.54 0.55 -15.48
C ASP A 328 19.65 -0.50 -15.52
N PHE A 329 20.67 -0.38 -14.67
CA PHE A 329 21.83 -1.25 -14.66
C PHE A 329 22.09 -1.88 -13.28
N LYS A 330 22.76 -3.01 -13.28
CA LYS A 330 23.19 -3.69 -12.05
C LYS A 330 24.31 -2.88 -11.36
N ALA A 331 24.18 -2.67 -10.06
CA ALA A 331 25.16 -1.99 -9.24
C ALA A 331 25.57 -2.82 -8.01
N THR A 332 26.78 -2.63 -7.52
CA THR A 332 27.18 -3.05 -6.18
C THR A 332 26.85 -1.93 -5.22
N MET A 333 25.99 -2.20 -4.24
CA MET A 333 25.64 -1.23 -3.21
C MET A 333 26.43 -1.56 -1.93
N HIS A 334 26.93 -0.53 -1.28
CA HIS A 334 27.80 -0.66 -0.11
C HIS A 334 27.10 -0.09 1.12
N MET A 335 27.27 -0.77 2.25
CA MET A 335 26.92 -0.25 3.57
C MET A 335 27.96 -0.75 4.59
N GLU A 336 28.50 0.17 5.37
CA GLU A 336 29.30 -0.15 6.54
C GLU A 336 28.38 -0.38 7.75
N PHE A 337 28.69 -1.37 8.58
CA PHE A 337 27.88 -1.64 9.77
C PHE A 337 27.99 -0.52 10.82
N ALA A 338 29.03 0.30 10.75
CA ALA A 338 29.14 1.51 11.52
C ALA A 338 27.98 2.49 11.26
N ASP A 339 27.43 2.53 10.04
CA ASP A 339 26.29 3.40 9.66
C ASP A 339 24.99 3.01 10.36
N ILE A 340 24.89 1.77 10.82
CA ILE A 340 23.75 1.25 11.60
C ILE A 340 24.09 1.04 13.09
N GLY A 341 25.19 1.63 13.57
CA GLY A 341 25.55 1.62 14.98
C GLY A 341 26.41 0.44 15.43
N LEU A 342 26.96 -0.35 14.51
CA LEU A 342 27.88 -1.47 14.77
C LEU A 342 29.31 -1.11 14.35
N PRO A 343 30.11 -0.50 15.23
CA PRO A 343 31.48 -0.08 14.87
C PRO A 343 32.39 -1.30 14.62
N TYR A 344 33.46 -1.08 13.88
CA TYR A 344 34.52 -2.08 13.65
C TYR A 344 34.99 -2.70 14.97
N ASN A 345 35.22 -3.99 14.95
CA ASN A 345 35.65 -4.77 16.14
C ASN A 345 34.65 -4.68 17.32
N SER A 346 33.35 -4.44 17.06
CA SER A 346 32.32 -4.41 18.10
C SER A 346 32.16 -5.76 18.85
N GLY A 347 32.69 -6.84 18.28
CA GLY A 347 32.42 -8.20 18.77
C GLY A 347 31.08 -8.76 18.34
N TYR A 348 30.40 -8.09 17.40
CA TYR A 348 29.11 -8.48 16.80
C TYR A 348 29.20 -8.55 15.29
N GLY A 349 28.34 -9.38 14.71
CA GLY A 349 28.09 -9.47 13.28
C GLY A 349 26.60 -9.58 13.01
N LEU A 350 26.22 -9.58 11.75
CA LEU A 350 24.85 -9.78 11.30
C LEU A 350 24.68 -11.16 10.69
N GLU A 351 23.82 -11.97 11.28
CA GLU A 351 23.29 -13.17 10.63
C GLU A 351 22.24 -12.75 9.62
N VAL A 352 22.44 -13.11 8.35
CA VAL A 352 21.70 -12.54 7.21
C VAL A 352 20.98 -13.63 6.45
N ARG A 353 19.67 -13.47 6.20
CA ARG A 353 18.83 -14.33 5.36
C ARG A 353 18.17 -13.52 4.25
N ASP A 354 18.26 -14.00 3.02
CA ASP A 354 17.59 -13.39 1.86
C ASP A 354 16.09 -13.66 1.90
N VAL A 355 15.28 -12.62 1.84
CA VAL A 355 13.81 -12.68 1.94
C VAL A 355 13.16 -13.33 0.72
N PHE A 356 13.75 -13.15 -0.47
CA PHE A 356 13.17 -13.67 -1.72
C PHE A 356 13.48 -15.15 -1.95
N THR A 357 14.69 -15.57 -1.58
CA THR A 357 15.16 -16.95 -1.80
C THR A 357 15.07 -17.84 -0.57
N GLY A 358 14.99 -17.23 0.62
CA GLY A 358 15.11 -17.94 1.91
C GLY A 358 16.53 -18.43 2.22
N GLU A 359 17.52 -18.03 1.42
CA GLU A 359 18.90 -18.48 1.58
C GLU A 359 19.55 -17.84 2.83
N GLU A 360 20.18 -18.68 3.66
CA GLU A 360 21.00 -18.23 4.78
C GLU A 360 22.40 -17.84 4.26
N LEU A 361 22.68 -16.54 4.27
CA LEU A 361 23.96 -15.99 3.79
C LEU A 361 25.05 -16.02 4.86
N GLY A 362 24.72 -16.52 6.06
CA GLY A 362 25.62 -16.63 7.20
C GLY A 362 25.95 -15.27 7.82
N LEU A 363 26.99 -15.27 8.65
CA LEU A 363 27.41 -14.13 9.44
C LEU A 363 28.23 -13.14 8.61
N LYS A 364 27.86 -11.86 8.61
CA LYS A 364 28.57 -10.75 7.96
C LYS A 364 29.19 -9.84 9.03
N PHE A 365 30.34 -9.25 8.69
CA PHE A 365 31.10 -8.37 9.58
C PHE A 365 31.48 -7.09 8.86
N ASP A 366 31.52 -6.02 9.60
CA ASP A 366 32.03 -4.70 9.24
C ASP A 366 31.28 -4.03 8.06
N TYR A 367 30.98 -4.76 6.99
CA TYR A 367 30.26 -4.23 5.82
C TYR A 367 29.49 -5.33 5.07
N PHE A 368 28.53 -4.91 4.25
CA PHE A 368 27.81 -5.80 3.34
C PHE A 368 27.58 -5.13 1.99
N ASN A 369 28.02 -5.80 0.91
CA ASN A 369 28.05 -5.25 -0.44
C ASN A 369 27.32 -6.14 -1.45
N PRO A 370 26.00 -6.22 -1.44
CA PRO A 370 25.27 -7.03 -2.40
C PRO A 370 25.31 -6.41 -3.81
N GLN A 371 25.25 -7.28 -4.81
CA GLN A 371 24.95 -6.86 -6.17
C GLN A 371 23.43 -6.79 -6.33
N VAL A 372 22.94 -5.61 -6.73
CA VAL A 372 21.51 -5.35 -6.93
C VAL A 372 21.26 -5.12 -8.42
N PRO A 373 20.43 -5.93 -9.08
CA PRO A 373 20.05 -5.68 -10.48
C PRO A 373 19.40 -4.31 -10.64
N GLY A 374 19.35 -3.81 -11.86
CA GLY A 374 18.53 -2.63 -12.17
C GLY A 374 17.05 -2.91 -11.99
N HIS A 375 16.27 -1.89 -11.59
CA HIS A 375 14.85 -1.99 -11.29
C HIS A 375 14.49 -3.09 -10.29
N ASP A 376 15.34 -3.27 -9.28
CA ASP A 376 15.18 -4.35 -8.30
C ASP A 376 15.70 -3.93 -6.92
N MET A 377 15.53 -4.82 -5.96
CA MET A 377 16.11 -4.67 -4.62
C MET A 377 16.65 -5.99 -4.09
N ARG A 378 17.49 -5.88 -3.06
CA ARG A 378 17.82 -6.97 -2.17
C ARG A 378 17.25 -6.63 -0.80
N LEU A 379 16.52 -7.57 -0.24
CA LEU A 379 15.88 -7.44 1.06
C LEU A 379 16.28 -8.63 1.93
N TYR A 380 16.78 -8.32 3.11
CA TYR A 380 17.31 -9.29 4.05
C TYR A 380 16.64 -9.16 5.41
N LEU A 381 16.36 -10.29 6.05
CA LEU A 381 16.12 -10.34 7.48
C LEU A 381 17.45 -10.59 8.19
N CYS A 382 17.73 -9.77 9.18
CA CYS A 382 19.00 -9.76 9.89
C CYS A 382 18.79 -9.90 11.39
N LYS A 383 19.70 -10.63 12.05
CA LYS A 383 19.83 -10.69 13.51
C LYS A 383 21.22 -10.27 13.93
N LEU A 384 21.29 -9.50 15.02
CA LEU A 384 22.55 -9.20 15.66
C LEU A 384 23.06 -10.44 16.39
N LYS A 385 24.31 -10.84 16.12
CA LYS A 385 24.95 -12.00 16.73
C LYS A 385 26.29 -11.65 17.34
N LYS A 386 26.46 -11.99 18.60
CA LYS A 386 27.77 -11.87 19.27
C LYS A 386 28.73 -12.93 18.69
N ILE A 387 29.98 -12.51 18.37
CA ILE A 387 30.96 -13.35 17.68
C ILE A 387 31.69 -14.27 18.67
N HIS A 388 31.92 -13.79 19.88
CA HIS A 388 32.58 -14.53 20.97
C HIS A 388 31.81 -14.32 22.28
N GLU A 389 31.65 -15.38 23.03
CA GLU A 389 31.29 -15.32 24.45
C GLU A 389 32.46 -14.85 25.32
#